data_7b077be4257940eb51f53bb28894e84a
#
_entry.id   7b077be4257940eb51f53bb28894e84a
#
_cell.length_a   1.000
_cell.length_b   1.000
_cell.length_c   1.000
_cell.angle_alpha   90.00
_cell.angle_beta   90.00
_cell.angle_gamma   90.00
#
_symmetry.space_group_name_H-M   'P 1'
#
loop_
_entity.id
_entity.type
_entity.pdbx_description
1 polymer ?
#
loop_
_entity_poly.entity_id
_entity_poly.type
_entity_poly.pdbx_seq_one_letter_code
_entity_poly.pdbx_strand_id
1 'polypeptide(L)'
;LLHLLKTNGVLMGNWLDTDWQGLTPEQELKKIEENYPSSLHTSIDLVVLEKCDNVYVRRCNFGWTDVGSWPEIYDVAEKDADGNAVLANGHVLLSGCRNNLVDLPENTGAIICGLDNYLVAFKGNQLVICPNDDPGRVRKMVNEAQIQYGDDFV
;
A
#
# COMPACT_ATOMS: atom_id res chain seq x y z
N LEU A 1 -15.29 6.32 19.35
CA LEU A 1 -14.21 5.43 18.92
C LEU A 1 -13.28 5.09 20.09
N LEU A 2 -12.65 6.09 20.73
CA LEU A 2 -11.71 5.89 21.85
C LEU A 2 -12.30 5.03 22.99
N HIS A 3 -13.53 5.30 23.40
CA HIS A 3 -14.24 4.50 24.42
C HIS A 3 -14.40 3.03 23.98
N LEU A 4 -14.72 2.77 22.73
CA LEU A 4 -14.90 1.42 22.19
C LEU A 4 -13.57 0.66 22.11
N LEU A 5 -12.48 1.32 21.72
CA LEU A 5 -11.14 0.73 21.76
C LEU A 5 -10.74 0.31 23.18
N LYS A 6 -11.04 1.13 24.21
CA LYS A 6 -10.78 0.82 25.60
C LYS A 6 -11.64 -0.35 26.11
N THR A 7 -12.93 -0.35 25.79
CA THR A 7 -13.89 -1.35 26.28
C THR A 7 -13.66 -2.74 25.70
N ASN A 8 -13.18 -2.82 24.45
CA ASN A 8 -12.95 -4.09 23.76
C ASN A 8 -11.57 -4.70 24.03
N GLY A 9 -10.84 -4.22 25.03
CA GLY A 9 -9.61 -4.84 25.53
C GLY A 9 -8.43 -4.73 24.57
N VAL A 10 -8.43 -3.76 23.68
CA VAL A 10 -7.30 -3.51 22.79
C VAL A 10 -6.22 -2.78 23.58
N LEU A 11 -5.00 -3.34 23.63
CA LEU A 11 -3.82 -2.74 24.29
C LEU A 11 -3.56 -1.28 23.83
N MET A 12 -3.99 -0.94 22.62
CA MET A 12 -4.01 0.42 22.09
C MET A 12 -4.79 1.41 22.98
N GLY A 13 -5.77 0.96 23.75
CA GLY A 13 -6.53 1.81 24.65
C GLY A 13 -5.70 2.42 25.79
N ASN A 14 -4.63 1.76 26.23
CA ASN A 14 -3.83 2.20 27.36
C ASN A 14 -2.92 3.38 27.06
N TRP A 15 -2.28 3.42 25.90
CA TRP A 15 -1.44 4.56 25.54
C TRP A 15 -2.24 5.73 24.95
N LEU A 16 -3.45 5.48 24.42
CA LEU A 16 -4.38 6.53 24.02
C LEU A 16 -4.97 7.32 25.22
N ASP A 17 -4.85 6.79 26.45
CA ASP A 17 -5.18 7.52 27.69
C ASP A 17 -4.14 8.56 28.09
N THR A 18 -2.99 8.56 27.45
CA THR A 18 -1.95 9.53 27.72
C THR A 18 -2.43 10.95 27.35
N ASP A 19 -2.12 11.91 28.18
CA ASP A 19 -2.40 13.33 27.88
C ASP A 19 -1.54 13.75 26.67
N TRP A 20 -2.22 14.02 25.56
CA TRP A 20 -1.62 14.51 24.32
C TRP A 20 -1.62 16.03 24.21
N GLN A 21 -2.29 16.71 25.17
CA GLN A 21 -2.38 18.16 25.12
C GLN A 21 -1.04 18.80 25.48
N GLY A 22 -0.64 19.79 24.68
CA GLY A 22 0.57 20.55 24.91
C GLY A 22 1.89 19.88 24.52
N LEU A 23 1.84 18.72 23.86
CA LEU A 23 3.03 18.10 23.30
C LEU A 23 3.48 18.81 22.01
N THR A 24 4.78 18.88 21.80
CA THR A 24 5.31 19.26 20.49
C THR A 24 5.20 18.08 19.50
N PRO A 25 5.23 18.32 18.17
CA PRO A 25 5.21 17.26 17.18
C PRO A 25 6.29 16.17 17.39
N GLU A 26 7.49 16.57 17.82
CA GLU A 26 8.58 15.65 18.11
C GLU A 26 8.28 14.76 19.33
N GLN A 27 7.63 15.33 20.36
CA GLN A 27 7.22 14.59 21.56
C GLN A 27 6.08 13.63 21.25
N GLU A 28 5.14 14.01 20.40
CA GLU A 28 4.06 13.14 19.91
C GLU A 28 4.64 11.96 19.12
N LEU A 29 5.53 12.25 18.16
CA LEU A 29 6.18 11.20 17.34
C LEU A 29 6.93 10.20 18.22
N LYS A 30 7.73 10.68 19.16
CA LYS A 30 8.46 9.82 20.10
C LYS A 30 7.52 8.90 20.90
N LYS A 31 6.40 9.43 21.40
CA LYS A 31 5.40 8.61 22.11
C LYS A 31 4.76 7.55 21.21
N ILE A 32 4.50 7.88 19.94
CA ILE A 32 3.98 6.94 18.96
C ILE A 32 5.02 5.83 18.72
N GLU A 33 6.26 6.17 18.44
CA GLU A 33 7.34 5.21 18.21
C GLU A 33 7.59 4.27 19.40
N GLU A 34 7.48 4.76 20.62
CA GLU A 34 7.65 3.97 21.83
C GLU A 34 6.50 2.97 22.08
N ASN A 35 5.26 3.32 21.71
CA ASN A 35 4.08 2.55 22.07
C ASN A 35 3.46 1.77 20.90
N TYR A 36 3.58 2.26 19.67
CA TYR A 36 2.97 1.64 18.50
C TYR A 36 3.45 0.20 18.22
N PRO A 37 4.75 -0.13 18.39
CA PRO A 37 5.23 -1.50 18.20
C PRO A 37 4.60 -2.55 19.14
N SER A 38 4.15 -2.11 20.32
CA SER A 38 3.45 -2.98 21.29
C SER A 38 1.95 -3.12 21.02
N SER A 39 1.42 -2.37 20.05
CA SER A 39 -0.01 -2.41 19.72
C SER A 39 -0.36 -3.69 18.98
N LEU A 40 -1.59 -4.17 19.16
CA LEU A 40 -2.10 -5.31 18.42
C LEU A 40 -2.23 -4.97 16.92
N HIS A 41 -1.60 -5.78 16.08
CA HIS A 41 -1.76 -5.72 14.63
C HIS A 41 -3.11 -6.33 14.24
N THR A 42 -4.17 -5.54 14.33
CA THR A 42 -5.52 -6.00 14.01
C THR A 42 -6.33 -4.89 13.35
N SER A 43 -7.30 -5.28 12.51
CA SER A 43 -8.19 -4.32 11.86
C SER A 43 -9.14 -3.69 12.87
N ILE A 44 -9.42 -2.39 12.70
CA ILE A 44 -10.46 -1.67 13.43
C ILE A 44 -11.84 -2.29 13.19
N ASP A 45 -12.06 -2.90 12.03
CA ASP A 45 -13.31 -3.58 11.71
C ASP A 45 -13.57 -4.71 12.71
N LEU A 46 -12.57 -5.57 12.96
CA LEU A 46 -12.68 -6.71 13.86
C LEU A 46 -12.79 -6.31 15.34
N VAL A 47 -12.06 -5.28 15.75
CA VAL A 47 -12.00 -4.90 17.18
C VAL A 47 -13.06 -3.90 17.61
N VAL A 48 -13.61 -3.16 16.69
CA VAL A 48 -14.61 -2.11 16.96
C VAL A 48 -15.90 -2.35 16.18
N LEU A 49 -15.86 -2.35 14.85
CA LEU A 49 -17.09 -2.30 14.04
C LEU A 49 -17.94 -3.56 14.21
N GLU A 50 -17.35 -4.75 14.21
CA GLU A 50 -18.06 -6.02 14.38
C GLU A 50 -18.63 -6.20 15.81
N LYS A 51 -18.13 -5.43 16.78
CA LYS A 51 -18.58 -5.50 18.17
C LYS A 51 -19.55 -4.39 18.58
N CYS A 52 -19.92 -3.55 17.63
CA CYS A 52 -20.80 -2.40 17.89
C CYS A 52 -22.19 -2.63 17.31
N ASP A 53 -23.24 -2.42 18.13
CA ASP A 53 -24.63 -2.52 17.69
C ASP A 53 -25.14 -1.26 16.96
N ASN A 54 -24.35 -0.18 16.95
CA ASN A 54 -24.72 1.12 16.38
C ASN A 54 -23.96 1.48 15.10
N VAL A 55 -23.52 0.47 14.34
CA VAL A 55 -22.91 0.64 13.03
C VAL A 55 -23.97 0.66 11.95
N TYR A 56 -23.98 1.72 11.13
CA TYR A 56 -24.92 1.89 10.04
C TYR A 56 -24.18 1.89 8.70
N VAL A 57 -24.69 1.16 7.73
CA VAL A 57 -24.14 1.08 6.37
C VAL A 57 -25.07 1.80 5.39
N ARG A 58 -24.51 2.72 4.61
CA ARG A 58 -25.22 3.37 3.51
C ARG A 58 -24.63 2.93 2.17
N ARG A 59 -25.48 2.39 1.29
CA ARG A 59 -25.06 2.08 -0.08
C ARG A 59 -24.77 3.36 -0.85
N CYS A 60 -23.64 3.39 -1.53
CA CYS A 60 -23.21 4.49 -2.38
C CYS A 60 -22.91 3.97 -3.78
N ASN A 61 -23.03 4.84 -4.77
CA ASN A 61 -22.70 4.54 -6.17
C ASN A 61 -21.96 5.74 -6.77
N PHE A 62 -20.78 6.04 -6.22
CA PHE A 62 -19.92 7.15 -6.66
C PHE A 62 -18.58 6.68 -7.23
N GLY A 63 -18.45 5.39 -7.56
CA GLY A 63 -17.23 4.86 -8.17
C GLY A 63 -16.02 4.82 -7.23
N TRP A 64 -16.20 4.37 -5.98
CA TRP A 64 -15.09 4.15 -5.07
C TRP A 64 -14.44 2.80 -5.32
N THR A 65 -13.10 2.77 -5.30
CA THR A 65 -12.31 1.54 -5.25
C THR A 65 -11.18 1.68 -4.25
N ASP A 66 -10.79 0.59 -3.61
CA ASP A 66 -9.59 0.52 -2.80
C ASP A 66 -8.37 0.32 -3.73
N VAL A 67 -7.28 1.04 -3.48
CA VAL A 67 -6.07 1.00 -4.28
C VAL A 67 -4.90 0.64 -3.35
N GLY A 68 -4.81 -0.63 -2.99
CA GLY A 68 -3.81 -1.17 -2.07
C GLY A 68 -2.80 -2.11 -2.74
N SER A 69 -3.00 -2.43 -4.03
CA SER A 69 -2.15 -3.36 -4.76
C SER A 69 -1.88 -2.90 -6.19
N TRP A 70 -0.85 -3.46 -6.83
CA TRP A 70 -0.49 -3.13 -8.21
C TRP A 70 -1.59 -3.50 -9.23
N PRO A 71 -2.27 -4.66 -9.15
CA PRO A 71 -3.41 -4.94 -10.01
C PRO A 71 -4.54 -3.91 -9.88
N GLU A 72 -4.85 -3.44 -8.67
CA GLU A 72 -5.88 -2.41 -8.44
C GLU A 72 -5.47 -1.05 -9.00
N ILE A 73 -4.16 -0.70 -8.93
CA ILE A 73 -3.62 0.49 -9.61
C ILE A 73 -3.80 0.36 -11.11
N TYR A 74 -3.47 -0.80 -11.68
CA TYR A 74 -3.64 -1.06 -13.12
C TYR A 74 -5.11 -0.90 -13.53
N ASP A 75 -6.06 -1.41 -12.73
CA ASP A 75 -7.49 -1.35 -13.05
C ASP A 75 -8.01 0.08 -13.22
N VAL A 76 -7.53 1.02 -12.40
CA VAL A 76 -7.97 2.43 -12.40
C VAL A 76 -7.09 3.35 -13.28
N ALA A 77 -5.90 2.93 -13.67
CA ALA A 77 -4.99 3.72 -14.49
C ALA A 77 -5.51 3.90 -15.93
N GLU A 78 -5.16 5.02 -16.54
CA GLU A 78 -5.36 5.23 -17.98
C GLU A 78 -4.49 4.28 -18.79
N LYS A 79 -5.06 3.70 -19.84
CA LYS A 79 -4.41 2.68 -20.67
C LYS A 79 -4.31 3.12 -22.12
N ASP A 80 -3.23 2.71 -22.79
CA ASP A 80 -3.11 2.84 -24.24
C ASP A 80 -4.01 1.84 -25.00
N ALA A 81 -3.92 1.84 -26.34
CA ALA A 81 -4.73 0.98 -27.19
C ALA A 81 -4.44 -0.53 -27.01
N ASP A 82 -3.26 -0.88 -26.53
CA ASP A 82 -2.83 -2.25 -26.23
C ASP A 82 -3.06 -2.64 -24.76
N GLY A 83 -3.71 -1.76 -23.97
CA GLY A 83 -4.02 -2.00 -22.56
C GLY A 83 -2.84 -1.73 -21.61
N ASN A 84 -1.75 -1.12 -22.05
CA ASN A 84 -0.66 -0.80 -21.14
C ASN A 84 -0.95 0.51 -20.38
N ALA A 85 -0.69 0.51 -19.08
CA ALA A 85 -0.73 1.68 -18.22
C ALA A 85 0.70 2.13 -17.88
N VAL A 86 1.05 3.37 -18.21
CA VAL A 86 2.36 3.97 -17.91
C VAL A 86 2.16 5.11 -16.94
N LEU A 87 2.62 4.94 -15.71
CA LEU A 87 2.47 5.93 -14.63
C LEU A 87 3.65 6.91 -14.58
N ALA A 88 4.66 6.67 -15.41
CA ALA A 88 5.89 7.45 -15.40
C ALA A 88 5.76 8.77 -16.17
N ASN A 89 6.40 9.82 -15.65
CA ASN A 89 6.69 11.04 -16.40
C ASN A 89 7.99 10.90 -17.24
N GLY A 90 8.41 9.66 -17.53
CA GLY A 90 9.61 9.33 -18.28
C GLY A 90 9.35 8.95 -19.74
N HIS A 91 10.41 8.67 -20.48
CA HIS A 91 10.32 8.20 -21.86
C HIS A 91 10.26 6.68 -21.90
N VAL A 92 9.07 6.12 -22.14
CA VAL A 92 8.85 4.67 -22.22
C VAL A 92 8.50 4.28 -23.66
N LEU A 93 9.30 3.41 -24.26
CA LEU A 93 9.01 2.78 -25.54
C LEU A 93 8.53 1.35 -25.30
N LEU A 94 7.28 1.06 -25.66
CA LEU A 94 6.70 -0.28 -25.60
C LEU A 94 6.62 -0.87 -27.01
N SER A 95 7.10 -2.09 -27.20
CA SER A 95 7.06 -2.80 -28.49
C SER A 95 6.51 -4.20 -28.29
N GLY A 96 5.35 -4.50 -28.90
CA GLY A 96 4.67 -5.80 -28.76
C GLY A 96 4.28 -6.11 -27.31
N CYS A 97 4.01 -5.08 -26.51
CA CYS A 97 3.62 -5.20 -25.10
C CYS A 97 2.10 -5.05 -24.96
N ARG A 98 1.49 -5.79 -24.04
CA ARG A 98 0.05 -5.74 -23.76
C ARG A 98 -0.23 -5.83 -22.27
N ASN A 99 -1.27 -5.11 -21.82
CA ASN A 99 -1.83 -5.22 -20.46
C ASN A 99 -0.79 -5.03 -19.34
N ASN A 100 0.27 -4.26 -19.57
CA ASN A 100 1.31 -4.06 -18.57
C ASN A 100 1.05 -2.81 -17.75
N LEU A 101 1.54 -2.82 -16.50
CA LEU A 101 1.67 -1.66 -15.67
C LEU A 101 3.15 -1.27 -15.57
N VAL A 102 3.49 -0.05 -15.94
CA VAL A 102 4.86 0.47 -15.92
C VAL A 102 4.92 1.70 -15.01
N ASP A 103 5.67 1.60 -13.92
CA ASP A 103 5.90 2.69 -12.96
C ASP A 103 7.40 2.98 -12.86
N LEU A 104 7.82 4.13 -13.37
CA LEU A 104 9.22 4.56 -13.41
C LEU A 104 9.36 5.97 -12.86
N PRO A 105 10.49 6.30 -12.19
CA PRO A 105 10.77 7.66 -11.72
C PRO A 105 10.85 8.66 -12.87
N GLU A 106 10.67 9.93 -12.55
CA GLU A 106 10.92 11.03 -13.47
C GLU A 106 12.34 10.95 -14.06
N ASN A 107 12.47 11.35 -15.32
CA ASN A 107 13.73 11.33 -16.07
C ASN A 107 14.36 9.93 -16.29
N THR A 108 13.58 8.87 -16.10
CA THR A 108 14.00 7.51 -16.44
C THR A 108 13.52 7.13 -17.82
N GLY A 109 14.42 6.57 -18.65
CA GLY A 109 14.07 6.00 -19.94
C GLY A 109 13.98 4.48 -19.85
N ALA A 110 12.97 3.87 -20.51
CA ALA A 110 12.86 2.43 -20.64
C ALA A 110 12.45 2.01 -22.05
N ILE A 111 13.00 0.87 -22.49
CA ILE A 111 12.58 0.16 -23.70
C ILE A 111 12.16 -1.22 -23.27
N ILE A 112 10.88 -1.55 -23.47
CA ILE A 112 10.27 -2.81 -23.04
C ILE A 112 9.67 -3.49 -24.27
N CYS A 113 9.98 -4.77 -24.46
CA CYS A 113 9.53 -5.51 -25.61
C CYS A 113 8.93 -6.87 -25.20
N GLY A 114 7.74 -7.19 -25.73
CA GLY A 114 7.14 -8.52 -25.69
C GLY A 114 6.56 -8.94 -24.34
N LEU A 115 6.34 -8.02 -23.38
CA LEU A 115 5.69 -8.35 -22.12
C LEU A 115 4.16 -8.31 -22.27
N ASP A 116 3.48 -9.25 -21.61
CA ASP A 116 2.02 -9.30 -21.55
C ASP A 116 1.57 -9.61 -20.10
N ASN A 117 0.78 -8.72 -19.52
CA ASN A 117 0.28 -8.77 -18.15
C ASN A 117 1.39 -8.74 -17.08
N TYR A 118 2.36 -7.83 -17.22
CA TYR A 118 3.45 -7.65 -16.27
C TYR A 118 3.38 -6.29 -15.56
N LEU A 119 3.88 -6.29 -14.33
CA LEU A 119 4.33 -5.11 -13.63
C LEU A 119 5.81 -4.88 -13.92
N VAL A 120 6.17 -3.66 -14.31
CA VAL A 120 7.55 -3.15 -14.38
C VAL A 120 7.62 -1.91 -13.49
N ALA A 121 8.25 -2.02 -12.35
CA ALA A 121 8.38 -0.91 -11.39
C ALA A 121 9.84 -0.69 -11.03
N PHE A 122 10.28 0.58 -11.05
CA PHE A 122 11.63 0.96 -10.67
C PHE A 122 11.58 2.11 -9.67
N LYS A 123 12.16 1.92 -8.49
CA LYS A 123 12.25 2.94 -7.45
C LYS A 123 13.60 2.88 -6.75
N GLY A 124 14.22 4.05 -6.57
CA GLY A 124 15.57 4.11 -5.99
C GLY A 124 16.57 3.39 -6.89
N ASN A 125 17.07 2.24 -6.45
CA ASN A 125 17.99 1.38 -7.20
C ASN A 125 17.42 -0.03 -7.42
N GLN A 126 16.11 -0.20 -7.29
CA GLN A 126 15.44 -1.49 -7.34
C GLN A 126 14.49 -1.56 -8.53
N LEU A 127 14.64 -2.62 -9.32
CA LEU A 127 13.77 -2.94 -10.44
C LEU A 127 12.98 -4.21 -10.11
N VAL A 128 11.66 -4.11 -10.25
CA VAL A 128 10.74 -5.24 -10.15
C VAL A 128 10.12 -5.50 -11.50
N ILE A 129 10.22 -6.73 -11.99
CA ILE A 129 9.50 -7.20 -13.17
C ILE A 129 8.84 -8.52 -12.80
N CYS A 130 7.52 -8.57 -12.75
CA CYS A 130 6.77 -9.78 -12.41
C CYS A 130 5.37 -9.75 -13.04
N PRO A 131 4.69 -10.92 -13.18
CA PRO A 131 3.28 -10.94 -13.57
C PRO A 131 2.42 -10.10 -12.64
N ASN A 132 1.46 -9.36 -13.22
CA ASN A 132 0.55 -8.46 -12.48
C ASN A 132 -0.80 -9.13 -12.21
N ASP A 133 -0.79 -10.39 -11.78
CA ASP A 133 -1.95 -11.26 -11.59
C ASP A 133 -2.27 -11.57 -10.11
N ASP A 134 -1.39 -11.20 -9.19
CA ASP A 134 -1.51 -11.51 -7.76
C ASP A 134 -1.19 -10.27 -6.91
N PRO A 135 -2.17 -9.73 -6.16
CA PRO A 135 -1.97 -8.57 -5.29
C PRO A 135 -0.87 -8.74 -4.23
N GLY A 136 -0.63 -9.97 -3.79
CA GLY A 136 0.38 -10.29 -2.78
C GLY A 136 1.78 -10.56 -3.32
N ARG A 137 1.94 -10.72 -4.64
CA ARG A 137 3.19 -11.16 -5.26
C ARG A 137 4.38 -10.28 -4.94
N VAL A 138 4.26 -8.97 -5.16
CA VAL A 138 5.36 -8.03 -4.91
C VAL A 138 5.78 -8.05 -3.45
N ARG A 139 4.81 -8.01 -2.51
CA ARG A 139 5.09 -8.08 -1.07
C ARG A 139 5.85 -9.34 -0.70
N LYS A 140 5.44 -10.49 -1.25
CA LYS A 140 6.12 -11.77 -1.01
C LYS A 140 7.57 -11.73 -1.52
N MET A 141 7.79 -11.25 -2.75
CA MET A 141 9.13 -11.17 -3.34
C MET A 141 10.03 -10.19 -2.59
N VAL A 142 9.50 -9.06 -2.15
CA VAL A 142 10.22 -8.08 -1.31
C VAL A 142 10.66 -8.71 0.01
N ASN A 143 9.76 -9.43 0.70
CA ASN A 143 10.11 -10.13 1.93
C ASN A 143 11.19 -11.22 1.71
N GLU A 144 11.10 -11.97 0.62
CA GLU A 144 12.12 -12.96 0.27
C GLU A 144 13.48 -12.30 0.00
N ALA A 145 13.49 -11.18 -0.72
CA ALA A 145 14.72 -10.42 -1.00
C ALA A 145 15.32 -9.83 0.29
N GLN A 146 14.48 -9.31 1.19
CA GLN A 146 14.93 -8.81 2.50
C GLN A 146 15.58 -9.91 3.36
N ILE A 147 14.97 -11.10 3.38
CA ILE A 147 15.55 -12.26 4.10
C ILE A 147 16.91 -12.67 3.49
N GLN A 148 17.04 -12.60 2.15
CA GLN A 148 18.24 -13.07 1.46
C GLN A 148 19.37 -12.03 1.46
N TYR A 149 19.07 -10.73 1.37
CA TYR A 149 20.05 -9.66 1.15
C TYR A 149 20.13 -8.65 2.29
N GLY A 150 19.23 -8.74 3.29
CA GLY A 150 19.17 -7.84 4.43
C GLY A 150 18.28 -6.61 4.23
N ASP A 151 18.11 -5.84 5.31
CA ASP A 151 17.22 -4.67 5.34
C ASP A 151 17.69 -3.52 4.43
N ASP A 152 18.97 -3.46 4.11
CA ASP A 152 19.55 -2.44 3.22
C ASP A 152 19.14 -2.63 1.75
N PHE A 153 18.54 -3.77 1.41
CA PHE A 153 18.09 -4.06 0.05
C PHE A 153 16.70 -3.46 -0.23
N VAL A 154 15.86 -3.21 0.82
CA VAL A 154 14.44 -2.83 0.65
C VAL A 154 14.16 -1.43 1.16
#